data_386884d9d1876244929f1b4209194fc7
#
_entry.id   386884d9d1876244929f1b4209194fc7
#
_cell.length_a   1.000
_cell.length_b   1.000
_cell.length_c   1.000
_cell.angle_alpha   90.00
_cell.angle_beta   90.00
_cell.angle_gamma   90.00
#
_symmetry.space_group_name_H-M   'P 1'
#
loop_
_entity.id
_entity.type
_entity.pdbx_description
1 polymer ?
#
loop_
_entity_poly.entity_id
_entity_poly.type
_entity_poly.pdbx_seq_one_letter_code
_entity_poly.pdbx_strand_id
1 'polypeptide(L)'
;MITIKNDFLTVAISTLGGELQSIKDASGREYLWQGDPAFWGKRAPNLFPYTGRLTEGKCTYRGQEYPMPKHGFLMSREMIVERIEEHGCTLLLRSDEETLRAFPFEFAFRIHYFLEGNTLTCRYHVTNFTDYTMYFGLGAHPAFAVDADKFDGYSLRFLSGETPLRVALSEDGYVLNERTPYPLDNCTLPLGGYPFEDSLAFTAMPKAATLLDEAGKTILTMEYADFDNLVLWRMANAPFFCIEPWCSLPSRKGIVEELSTQPGLVALEEGDFKATFKVKFME
;
A
#
# COMPACT_ATOMS: atom_id res chain seq x y z
N MET A 1 7.19 8.23 17.74
CA MET A 1 5.72 8.12 17.59
C MET A 1 5.14 9.52 17.50
N ILE A 2 4.32 9.80 16.47
CA ILE A 2 3.61 11.06 16.26
C ILE A 2 2.12 10.77 16.42
N THR A 3 1.37 11.70 16.98
CA THR A 3 -0.09 11.62 17.04
C THR A 3 -0.68 12.86 16.38
N ILE A 4 -1.54 12.66 15.40
CA ILE A 4 -2.38 13.70 14.80
C ILE A 4 -3.83 13.42 15.17
N LYS A 5 -4.63 14.48 15.39
CA LYS A 5 -6.02 14.32 15.82
C LYS A 5 -6.89 15.48 15.37
N ASN A 6 -8.18 15.20 15.23
CA ASN A 6 -9.25 16.20 15.14
C ASN A 6 -10.44 15.71 15.98
N ASP A 7 -11.63 16.30 15.81
CA ASP A 7 -12.83 15.92 16.57
C ASP A 7 -13.34 14.50 16.24
N PHE A 8 -12.94 13.91 15.12
CA PHE A 8 -13.44 12.64 14.61
C PHE A 8 -12.44 11.50 14.77
N LEU A 9 -11.14 11.78 14.55
CA LEU A 9 -10.10 10.75 14.47
C LEU A 9 -8.89 11.10 15.33
N THR A 10 -8.29 10.06 15.90
CA THR A 10 -6.95 10.08 16.50
C THR A 10 -6.09 9.04 15.80
N VAL A 11 -4.98 9.47 15.20
CA VAL A 11 -4.09 8.61 14.41
C VAL A 11 -2.68 8.67 14.97
N ALA A 12 -2.09 7.50 15.26
CA ALA A 12 -0.72 7.34 15.69
C ALA A 12 0.17 6.84 14.53
N ILE A 13 1.35 7.42 14.38
CA ILE A 13 2.28 7.18 13.26
C ILE A 13 3.68 6.95 13.84
N SER A 14 4.34 5.87 13.40
CA SER A 14 5.75 5.61 13.71
C SER A 14 6.65 6.40 12.76
N THR A 15 7.79 6.86 13.24
CA THR A 15 8.85 7.40 12.39
C THR A 15 9.58 6.30 11.62
N LEU A 16 9.55 5.06 12.11
CA LEU A 16 10.08 3.91 11.37
C LEU A 16 9.13 3.58 10.20
N GLY A 17 9.60 3.81 8.98
CA GLY A 17 8.85 3.60 7.74
C GLY A 17 7.63 4.51 7.56
N GLY A 18 7.41 5.49 8.46
CA GLY A 18 6.19 6.29 8.47
C GLY A 18 4.91 5.49 8.69
N GLU A 19 5.00 4.29 9.28
CA GLU A 19 3.92 3.33 9.38
C GLU A 19 2.81 3.80 10.32
N LEU A 20 1.56 3.75 9.88
CA LEU A 20 0.38 3.95 10.74
C LEU A 20 0.34 2.88 11.82
N GLN A 21 0.15 3.28 13.08
CA GLN A 21 0.15 2.40 14.24
C GLN A 21 -1.22 2.24 14.90
N SER A 22 -2.11 3.24 14.73
CA SER A 22 -3.47 3.23 15.26
C SER A 22 -4.31 4.25 14.50
N ILE A 23 -5.58 3.93 14.28
CA ILE A 23 -6.59 4.84 13.73
C ILE A 23 -7.86 4.64 14.56
N LYS A 24 -8.16 5.58 15.43
CA LYS A 24 -9.34 5.52 16.31
C LYS A 24 -10.32 6.62 15.99
N ASP A 25 -11.62 6.29 16.02
CA ASP A 25 -12.68 7.31 16.01
C ASP A 25 -12.88 7.94 17.41
N ALA A 26 -13.81 8.89 17.50
CA ALA A 26 -14.15 9.58 18.74
C ALA A 26 -14.72 8.63 19.82
N SER A 27 -15.30 7.49 19.46
CA SER A 27 -15.79 6.46 20.39
C SER A 27 -14.66 5.59 20.95
N GLY A 28 -13.45 5.66 20.36
CA GLY A 28 -12.29 4.85 20.69
C GLY A 28 -12.22 3.52 19.92
N ARG A 29 -13.08 3.29 18.93
CA ARG A 29 -13.03 2.12 18.04
C ARG A 29 -11.73 2.17 17.22
N GLU A 30 -10.93 1.10 17.28
CA GLU A 30 -9.72 0.92 16.48
C GLU A 30 -10.08 0.32 15.11
N TYR A 31 -9.65 0.98 14.04
CA TYR A 31 -9.86 0.52 12.68
C TYR A 31 -8.65 -0.19 12.09
N LEU A 32 -7.48 0.00 12.69
CA LEU A 32 -6.25 -0.60 12.19
C LEU A 32 -5.92 -1.88 12.96
N TRP A 33 -5.44 -2.89 12.28
CA TRP A 33 -4.84 -4.07 12.87
C TRP A 33 -3.71 -3.70 13.83
N GLN A 34 -3.64 -4.36 15.00
CA GLN A 34 -2.70 -3.96 16.06
C GLN A 34 -1.40 -4.77 16.08
N GLY A 35 -1.12 -5.56 15.03
CA GLY A 35 0.18 -6.16 14.80
C GLY A 35 0.52 -7.30 15.73
N ASP A 36 -0.45 -8.17 16.09
CA ASP A 36 -0.17 -9.38 16.86
C ASP A 36 0.78 -10.31 16.06
N PRO A 37 1.99 -10.59 16.58
CA PRO A 37 2.97 -11.43 15.89
C PRO A 37 2.51 -12.88 15.70
N ALA A 38 1.47 -13.34 16.38
CA ALA A 38 0.86 -14.65 16.12
C ALA A 38 0.27 -14.76 14.71
N PHE A 39 -0.09 -13.62 14.11
CA PHE A 39 -0.53 -13.50 12.73
C PHE A 39 0.48 -12.70 11.91
N TRP A 40 0.51 -11.39 12.08
CA TRP A 40 1.35 -10.50 11.31
C TRP A 40 1.78 -9.27 12.13
N GLY A 41 3.08 -9.12 12.37
CA GLY A 41 3.64 -8.11 13.26
C GLY A 41 3.66 -6.68 12.71
N LYS A 42 3.24 -6.45 11.47
CA LYS A 42 3.08 -5.11 10.87
C LYS A 42 1.62 -4.66 10.95
N ARG A 43 1.36 -3.39 10.62
CA ARG A 43 0.01 -2.80 10.64
C ARG A 43 -0.38 -2.16 9.31
N ALA A 44 0.46 -1.25 8.81
CA ALA A 44 0.22 -0.50 7.59
C ALA A 44 1.53 -0.01 6.96
N PRO A 45 2.42 -0.92 6.56
CA PRO A 45 3.71 -0.51 6.00
C PRO A 45 3.54 0.29 4.71
N ASN A 46 4.40 1.28 4.52
CA ASN A 46 4.57 2.01 3.28
C ASN A 46 5.66 1.33 2.46
N LEU A 47 5.42 1.13 1.17
CA LEU A 47 6.25 0.35 0.28
C LEU A 47 7.02 1.27 -0.67
N PHE A 48 8.36 1.27 -0.59
CA PHE A 48 9.24 2.05 -1.46
C PHE A 48 10.69 1.54 -1.34
N PRO A 49 11.51 1.51 -2.40
CA PRO A 49 11.19 1.89 -3.79
C PRO A 49 10.68 0.74 -4.65
N TYR A 50 10.14 -0.32 -4.03
CA TYR A 50 9.59 -1.46 -4.74
C TYR A 50 8.35 -2.03 -4.03
N THR A 51 7.45 -2.65 -4.79
CA THR A 51 6.28 -3.35 -4.27
C THR A 51 6.38 -4.85 -4.54
N GLY A 52 6.09 -5.68 -3.53
CA GLY A 52 6.19 -7.12 -3.65
C GLY A 52 7.64 -7.63 -3.66
N ARG A 53 7.86 -8.76 -4.31
CA ARG A 53 9.15 -9.48 -4.36
C ARG A 53 9.89 -9.21 -5.67
N LEU A 54 11.22 -9.28 -5.61
CA LEU A 54 12.08 -9.39 -6.78
C LEU A 54 12.66 -10.79 -6.87
N THR A 55 12.76 -11.31 -8.10
CA THR A 55 13.46 -12.55 -8.40
C THR A 55 14.90 -12.45 -7.87
N GLU A 56 15.35 -13.46 -7.12
CA GLU A 56 16.65 -13.52 -6.45
C GLU A 56 16.91 -12.36 -5.43
N GLY A 57 15.88 -11.60 -5.05
CA GLY A 57 16.02 -10.47 -4.12
C GLY A 57 16.84 -9.31 -4.67
N LYS A 58 16.88 -9.13 -5.99
CA LYS A 58 17.66 -8.10 -6.65
C LYS A 58 17.00 -7.58 -7.93
N CYS A 59 17.42 -6.41 -8.37
CA CYS A 59 17.16 -5.86 -9.69
C CYS A 59 18.46 -5.48 -10.36
N THR A 60 18.41 -5.12 -11.64
CA THR A 60 19.54 -4.53 -12.36
C THR A 60 19.19 -3.10 -12.77
N TYR A 61 20.22 -2.27 -12.90
CA TYR A 61 20.13 -0.96 -13.51
C TYR A 61 21.44 -0.63 -14.23
N ARG A 62 21.38 -0.36 -15.53
CA ARG A 62 22.56 -0.10 -16.37
C ARG A 62 23.64 -1.20 -16.27
N GLY A 63 23.19 -2.46 -16.18
CA GLY A 63 24.07 -3.63 -16.12
C GLY A 63 24.69 -3.93 -14.74
N GLN A 64 24.36 -3.15 -13.70
CA GLN A 64 24.80 -3.40 -12.33
C GLN A 64 23.64 -4.01 -11.51
N GLU A 65 23.96 -4.97 -10.62
CA GLU A 65 23.00 -5.58 -9.70
C GLU A 65 22.85 -4.77 -8.41
N TYR A 66 21.61 -4.66 -7.93
CA TYR A 66 21.22 -3.99 -6.69
C TYR A 66 20.35 -4.91 -5.85
N PRO A 67 20.75 -5.24 -4.61
CA PRO A 67 19.92 -6.02 -3.70
C PRO A 67 18.74 -5.19 -3.24
N MET A 68 17.55 -5.80 -3.27
CA MET A 68 16.32 -5.13 -2.86
C MET A 68 15.42 -6.09 -2.07
N PRO A 69 15.13 -5.80 -0.80
CA PRO A 69 14.23 -6.64 -0.02
C PRO A 69 12.79 -6.57 -0.53
N LYS A 70 11.98 -7.57 -0.16
CA LYS A 70 10.53 -7.56 -0.44
C LYS A 70 9.94 -6.23 0.07
N HIS A 71 9.19 -5.55 -0.79
CA HIS A 71 8.57 -4.25 -0.54
C HIS A 71 9.53 -3.07 -0.39
N GLY A 72 10.77 -3.21 -0.84
CA GLY A 72 11.78 -2.16 -0.69
C GLY A 72 12.30 -2.02 0.74
N PHE A 73 12.99 -0.93 1.01
CA PHE A 73 13.67 -0.69 2.28
C PHE A 73 12.97 0.31 3.21
N LEU A 74 11.96 1.03 2.74
CA LEU A 74 11.34 2.12 3.53
C LEU A 74 10.85 1.64 4.90
N MET A 75 10.26 0.44 4.99
CA MET A 75 9.72 -0.13 6.23
C MET A 75 10.76 -0.29 7.36
N SER A 76 12.06 -0.30 7.03
CA SER A 76 13.18 -0.45 7.97
C SER A 76 13.98 0.83 8.19
N ARG A 77 13.52 1.97 7.65
CA ARG A 77 14.24 3.25 7.72
C ARG A 77 13.54 4.22 8.65
N GLU A 78 14.32 4.84 9.55
CA GLU A 78 13.81 5.97 10.33
C GLU A 78 13.63 7.20 9.43
N MET A 79 12.45 7.81 9.51
CA MET A 79 12.13 9.02 8.78
C MET A 79 12.25 10.24 9.70
N ILE A 80 12.68 11.35 9.12
CA ILE A 80 12.76 12.64 9.81
C ILE A 80 11.34 13.24 9.87
N VAL A 81 10.96 13.76 11.03
CA VAL A 81 9.75 14.58 11.17
C VAL A 81 10.05 15.95 10.55
N GLU A 82 9.63 16.16 9.30
CA GLU A 82 9.87 17.42 8.59
C GLU A 82 8.91 18.51 9.06
N ARG A 83 7.66 18.15 9.38
CA ARG A 83 6.62 19.09 9.79
C ARG A 83 5.56 18.45 10.67
N ILE A 84 5.06 19.19 11.64
CA ILE A 84 3.83 18.87 12.40
C ILE A 84 2.87 20.04 12.21
N GLU A 85 1.62 19.72 11.93
CA GLU A 85 0.50 20.64 11.73
C GLU A 85 -0.61 20.30 12.71
N GLU A 86 -1.63 21.13 12.83
CA GLU A 86 -2.74 20.94 13.77
C GLU A 86 -3.41 19.56 13.59
N HIS A 87 -3.68 19.17 12.34
CA HIS A 87 -4.34 17.92 11.99
C HIS A 87 -3.49 17.04 11.07
N GLY A 88 -2.18 17.24 11.02
CA GLY A 88 -1.33 16.52 10.08
C GLY A 88 0.14 16.47 10.46
N CYS A 89 0.90 15.68 9.69
CA CYS A 89 2.35 15.66 9.78
C CYS A 89 2.98 15.29 8.44
N THR A 90 4.25 15.66 8.28
CA THR A 90 5.08 15.26 7.16
C THR A 90 6.31 14.54 7.67
N LEU A 91 6.56 13.36 7.14
CA LEU A 91 7.76 12.57 7.36
C LEU A 91 8.61 12.57 6.09
N LEU A 92 9.92 12.59 6.24
CA LEU A 92 10.90 12.66 5.14
C LEU A 92 11.95 11.56 5.30
N LEU A 93 12.21 10.82 4.21
CA LEU A 93 13.41 10.03 3.99
C LEU A 93 14.19 10.65 2.82
N ARG A 94 15.50 10.87 2.98
CA ARG A 94 16.41 11.21 1.89
C ARG A 94 17.28 10.01 1.57
N SER A 95 17.74 9.97 0.32
CA SER A 95 18.81 9.04 -0.06
C SER A 95 20.06 9.28 0.77
N ASP A 96 20.74 8.21 1.10
CA ASP A 96 22.02 8.18 1.80
C ASP A 96 22.94 7.10 1.19
N GLU A 97 24.16 6.95 1.69
CA GLU A 97 25.10 5.96 1.16
C GLU A 97 24.55 4.52 1.21
N GLU A 98 23.72 4.20 2.21
CA GLU A 98 23.14 2.87 2.35
C GLU A 98 22.02 2.63 1.33
N THR A 99 21.12 3.61 1.14
CA THR A 99 20.06 3.50 0.14
C THR A 99 20.61 3.48 -1.27
N LEU A 100 21.66 4.24 -1.57
CA LEU A 100 22.34 4.27 -2.89
C LEU A 100 22.97 2.93 -3.27
N ARG A 101 23.35 2.09 -2.31
CA ARG A 101 23.84 0.72 -2.57
C ARG A 101 22.73 -0.24 -3.04
N ALA A 102 21.48 0.03 -2.68
CA ALA A 102 20.33 -0.79 -3.04
C ALA A 102 19.47 -0.16 -4.14
N PHE A 103 19.56 1.15 -4.30
CA PHE A 103 18.72 1.93 -5.22
C PHE A 103 19.50 3.15 -5.71
N PRO A 104 20.07 3.12 -6.93
CA PRO A 104 21.10 4.06 -7.38
C PRO A 104 20.54 5.41 -7.84
N PHE A 105 19.69 6.03 -7.04
CA PHE A 105 19.07 7.32 -7.34
C PHE A 105 19.11 8.22 -6.11
N GLU A 106 19.43 9.50 -6.31
CA GLU A 106 19.28 10.51 -5.27
C GLU A 106 17.83 10.98 -5.20
N PHE A 107 17.21 10.84 -4.03
CA PHE A 107 15.79 11.13 -3.85
C PHE A 107 15.46 11.78 -2.52
N ALA A 108 14.29 12.40 -2.47
CA ALA A 108 13.53 12.63 -1.25
C ALA A 108 12.18 11.94 -1.34
N PHE A 109 11.84 11.17 -0.34
CA PHE A 109 10.54 10.53 -0.19
C PHE A 109 9.83 11.12 1.01
N ARG A 110 8.64 11.69 0.80
CA ARG A 110 7.80 12.26 1.86
C ARG A 110 6.49 11.53 1.98
N ILE A 111 6.01 11.42 3.21
CA ILE A 111 4.64 11.00 3.51
C ILE A 111 3.97 12.15 4.25
N HIS A 112 2.86 12.64 3.69
CA HIS A 112 1.99 13.62 4.33
C HIS A 112 0.73 12.92 4.82
N TYR A 113 0.53 12.87 6.12
CA TYR A 113 -0.72 12.44 6.75
C TYR A 113 -1.49 13.65 7.22
N PHE A 114 -2.78 13.73 6.89
CA PHE A 114 -3.65 14.77 7.43
C PHE A 114 -5.10 14.31 7.55
N LEU A 115 -5.83 14.93 8.49
CA LEU A 115 -7.21 14.60 8.84
C LEU A 115 -8.15 15.72 8.43
N GLU A 116 -9.24 15.35 7.76
CA GLU A 116 -10.35 16.23 7.43
C GLU A 116 -11.67 15.52 7.73
N GLY A 117 -12.40 15.99 8.77
CA GLY A 117 -13.55 15.28 9.29
C GLY A 117 -13.16 13.84 9.68
N ASN A 118 -13.94 12.87 9.24
CA ASN A 118 -13.69 11.44 9.44
C ASN A 118 -12.80 10.79 8.35
N THR A 119 -12.02 11.58 7.63
CA THR A 119 -11.16 11.12 6.53
C THR A 119 -9.69 11.31 6.88
N LEU A 120 -8.92 10.22 6.79
CA LEU A 120 -7.46 10.24 6.78
C LEU A 120 -6.98 10.27 5.32
N THR A 121 -6.17 11.26 4.99
CA THR A 121 -5.46 11.34 3.70
C THR A 121 -3.98 11.01 3.90
N CYS A 122 -3.46 10.11 3.09
CA CYS A 122 -2.05 9.81 2.95
C CYS A 122 -1.60 10.23 1.54
N ARG A 123 -0.63 11.14 1.47
CA ARG A 123 -0.02 11.58 0.22
C ARG A 123 1.47 11.25 0.23
N TYR A 124 1.89 10.46 -0.73
CA TYR A 124 3.29 10.25 -1.04
C TYR A 124 3.78 11.34 -2.00
N HIS A 125 5.02 11.76 -1.77
CA HIS A 125 5.68 12.72 -2.62
C HIS A 125 7.15 12.30 -2.79
N VAL A 126 7.50 11.93 -4.01
CA VAL A 126 8.84 11.47 -4.39
C VAL A 126 9.48 12.55 -5.25
N THR A 127 10.67 13.00 -4.88
CA THR A 127 11.48 13.92 -5.67
C THR A 127 12.70 13.17 -6.18
N ASN A 128 12.95 13.22 -7.48
CA ASN A 128 14.19 12.74 -8.10
C ASN A 128 15.18 13.89 -8.23
N PHE A 129 16.36 13.75 -7.66
CA PHE A 129 17.46 14.73 -7.76
C PHE A 129 18.57 14.29 -8.72
N THR A 130 18.43 13.10 -9.34
CA THR A 130 19.38 12.67 -10.37
C THR A 130 19.05 13.34 -11.71
N ASP A 131 20.03 13.52 -12.55
CA ASP A 131 19.90 14.04 -13.91
C ASP A 131 19.45 12.98 -14.94
N TYR A 132 18.96 11.83 -14.44
CA TYR A 132 18.43 10.74 -15.24
C TYR A 132 17.16 10.16 -14.62
N THR A 133 16.39 9.45 -15.44
CA THR A 133 15.10 8.88 -15.05
C THR A 133 15.26 7.87 -13.90
N MET A 134 14.54 8.10 -12.82
CA MET A 134 14.41 7.19 -11.68
C MET A 134 13.22 6.26 -11.90
N TYR A 135 13.42 4.96 -11.65
CA TYR A 135 12.38 3.94 -11.80
C TYR A 135 12.09 3.31 -10.45
N PHE A 136 10.84 3.38 -10.01
CA PHE A 136 10.49 2.88 -8.68
C PHE A 136 9.08 2.31 -8.60
N GLY A 137 8.87 1.46 -7.60
CA GLY A 137 7.56 1.02 -7.13
C GLY A 137 7.15 1.75 -5.86
N LEU A 138 5.87 2.00 -5.71
CA LEU A 138 5.27 2.69 -4.57
C LEU A 138 3.94 2.05 -4.21
N GLY A 139 3.67 1.90 -2.90
CA GLY A 139 2.39 1.37 -2.45
C GLY A 139 2.14 1.57 -0.96
N ALA A 140 0.90 1.31 -0.57
CA ALA A 140 0.47 1.20 0.81
C ALA A 140 -0.01 -0.22 1.11
N HIS A 141 0.17 -0.66 2.36
CA HIS A 141 -0.23 -2.00 2.80
C HIS A 141 -1.02 -1.95 4.13
N PRO A 142 -2.09 -1.12 4.22
CA PRO A 142 -2.86 -1.01 5.45
C PRO A 142 -3.70 -2.27 5.70
N ALA A 143 -3.62 -2.80 6.93
CA ALA A 143 -4.47 -3.87 7.42
C ALA A 143 -5.58 -3.29 8.29
N PHE A 144 -6.80 -3.40 7.84
CA PHE A 144 -7.97 -2.95 8.60
C PHE A 144 -8.49 -4.06 9.49
N ALA A 145 -8.84 -3.71 10.73
CA ALA A 145 -9.39 -4.65 11.70
C ALA A 145 -10.78 -5.15 11.24
N VAL A 146 -10.95 -6.47 11.27
CA VAL A 146 -12.21 -7.15 10.97
C VAL A 146 -12.50 -8.21 12.04
N ASP A 147 -13.76 -8.63 12.16
CA ASP A 147 -14.13 -9.78 12.97
C ASP A 147 -13.81 -11.07 12.18
N ALA A 148 -12.84 -11.84 12.68
CA ALA A 148 -12.39 -13.06 12.00
C ALA A 148 -13.49 -14.11 11.89
N ASP A 149 -14.36 -14.23 12.89
CA ASP A 149 -15.43 -15.24 12.94
C ASP A 149 -16.58 -14.93 11.97
N LYS A 150 -16.68 -13.66 11.54
CA LYS A 150 -17.73 -13.17 10.63
C LYS A 150 -17.22 -12.80 9.25
N PHE A 151 -15.92 -12.97 8.99
CA PHE A 151 -15.26 -12.48 7.78
C PHE A 151 -15.89 -13.01 6.49
N ASP A 152 -16.42 -14.22 6.48
CA ASP A 152 -17.08 -14.80 5.32
C ASP A 152 -18.33 -14.02 4.86
N GLY A 153 -18.92 -13.23 5.75
CA GLY A 153 -20.02 -12.33 5.44
C GLY A 153 -19.58 -10.94 4.96
N TYR A 154 -18.29 -10.60 5.04
CA TYR A 154 -17.78 -9.30 4.58
C TYR A 154 -17.76 -9.21 3.06
N SER A 155 -17.79 -8.00 2.55
CA SER A 155 -17.66 -7.74 1.12
C SER A 155 -16.94 -6.43 0.84
N LEU A 156 -16.30 -6.35 -0.33
CA LEU A 156 -15.70 -5.14 -0.86
C LEU A 156 -16.52 -4.68 -2.05
N ARG A 157 -17.20 -3.52 -1.93
CA ARG A 157 -17.99 -2.93 -3.01
C ARG A 157 -17.21 -1.83 -3.69
N PHE A 158 -16.98 -1.97 -4.98
CA PHE A 158 -16.35 -0.97 -5.82
C PHE A 158 -17.36 0.11 -6.23
N LEU A 159 -16.89 1.36 -6.37
CA LEU A 159 -17.78 2.51 -6.63
C LEU A 159 -17.99 2.80 -8.12
N SER A 160 -17.53 1.92 -9.02
CA SER A 160 -17.85 1.98 -10.45
C SER A 160 -18.02 0.58 -11.02
N GLY A 161 -18.71 0.48 -12.17
CA GLY A 161 -19.05 -0.79 -12.83
C GLY A 161 -17.95 -1.35 -13.75
N GLU A 162 -16.72 -0.86 -13.69
CA GLU A 162 -15.61 -1.38 -14.46
C GLU A 162 -15.28 -2.80 -14.02
N THR A 163 -14.99 -3.67 -14.98
CA THR A 163 -14.55 -5.04 -14.70
C THR A 163 -13.04 -5.03 -14.48
N PRO A 164 -12.56 -5.30 -13.26
CA PRO A 164 -11.13 -5.34 -13.01
C PRO A 164 -10.46 -6.50 -13.75
N LEU A 165 -9.18 -6.35 -14.04
CA LEU A 165 -8.35 -7.44 -14.55
C LEU A 165 -7.58 -8.07 -13.40
N ARG A 166 -7.86 -9.35 -13.11
CA ARG A 166 -7.07 -10.14 -12.18
C ARG A 166 -5.68 -10.37 -12.76
N VAL A 167 -4.67 -10.11 -11.96
CA VAL A 167 -3.27 -10.42 -12.24
C VAL A 167 -2.98 -11.81 -11.68
N ALA A 168 -2.54 -12.76 -12.53
CA ALA A 168 -2.11 -14.04 -12.04
C ALA A 168 -0.79 -13.91 -11.29
N LEU A 169 -0.74 -14.45 -10.07
CA LEU A 169 0.44 -14.53 -9.23
C LEU A 169 0.84 -16.00 -9.05
N SER A 170 2.14 -16.27 -8.90
CA SER A 170 2.62 -17.57 -8.46
C SER A 170 2.41 -17.73 -6.95
N GLU A 171 2.49 -18.96 -6.43
CA GLU A 171 2.45 -19.26 -4.98
C GLU A 171 3.46 -18.43 -4.17
N ASP A 172 4.60 -18.10 -4.77
CA ASP A 172 5.63 -17.24 -4.16
C ASP A 172 5.35 -15.75 -4.28
N GLY A 173 4.23 -15.34 -4.94
CA GLY A 173 3.81 -13.96 -5.11
C GLY A 173 4.55 -13.18 -6.20
N TYR A 174 5.09 -13.86 -7.22
CA TYR A 174 5.63 -13.25 -8.45
C TYR A 174 4.55 -13.10 -9.51
N VAL A 175 4.68 -12.06 -10.35
CA VAL A 175 3.75 -11.85 -11.45
C VAL A 175 3.93 -12.90 -12.54
N LEU A 176 2.81 -13.46 -12.99
CA LEU A 176 2.70 -14.26 -14.20
C LEU A 176 2.17 -13.40 -15.35
N ASN A 177 2.33 -13.85 -16.60
CA ASN A 177 1.97 -13.06 -17.79
C ASN A 177 0.45 -12.98 -18.05
N GLU A 178 -0.35 -13.68 -17.24
CA GLU A 178 -1.79 -13.79 -17.45
C GLU A 178 -2.53 -12.65 -16.77
N ARG A 179 -3.50 -12.07 -17.51
CA ARG A 179 -4.47 -11.09 -17.03
C ARG A 179 -5.85 -11.54 -17.49
N THR A 180 -6.76 -11.74 -16.56
CA THR A 180 -8.11 -12.21 -16.86
C THR A 180 -9.17 -11.25 -16.32
N PRO A 181 -10.24 -10.97 -17.09
CA PRO A 181 -11.38 -10.24 -16.54
C PRO A 181 -11.93 -10.94 -15.30
N TYR A 182 -12.23 -10.16 -14.26
CA TYR A 182 -12.82 -10.66 -13.02
C TYR A 182 -14.19 -10.00 -12.83
N PRO A 183 -15.27 -10.63 -13.36
CA PRO A 183 -16.60 -10.04 -13.27
C PRO A 183 -17.08 -9.99 -11.82
N LEU A 184 -17.65 -8.85 -11.46
CA LEU A 184 -18.19 -8.60 -10.12
C LEU A 184 -19.72 -8.54 -10.22
N ASP A 185 -20.42 -9.21 -9.31
CA ASP A 185 -21.88 -9.07 -9.21
C ASP A 185 -22.21 -7.75 -8.48
N ASN A 186 -22.97 -6.87 -9.17
CA ASN A 186 -23.32 -5.55 -8.63
C ASN A 186 -22.12 -4.77 -8.06
N CYS A 187 -20.96 -4.80 -8.75
CA CYS A 187 -19.70 -4.18 -8.33
C CYS A 187 -19.16 -4.70 -6.99
N THR A 188 -19.59 -5.87 -6.52
CA THR A 188 -19.28 -6.39 -5.20
C THR A 188 -18.43 -7.64 -5.29
N LEU A 189 -17.34 -7.68 -4.53
CA LEU A 189 -16.48 -8.83 -4.27
C LEU A 189 -16.84 -9.40 -2.90
N PRO A 190 -17.50 -10.57 -2.79
CA PRO A 190 -17.63 -11.29 -1.52
C PRO A 190 -16.25 -11.70 -1.03
N LEU A 191 -15.97 -11.54 0.28
CA LEU A 191 -14.67 -11.89 0.86
C LEU A 191 -14.64 -13.33 1.42
N GLY A 192 -15.81 -13.93 1.65
CA GLY A 192 -15.89 -15.33 2.04
C GLY A 192 -15.46 -16.28 0.94
N GLY A 193 -14.78 -17.37 1.33
CA GLY A 193 -14.41 -18.45 0.44
C GLY A 193 -13.21 -18.20 -0.49
N TYR A 194 -12.55 -17.03 -0.46
CA TYR A 194 -11.32 -16.77 -1.18
C TYR A 194 -10.09 -16.93 -0.26
N PRO A 195 -9.07 -17.70 -0.66
CA PRO A 195 -7.83 -17.86 0.12
C PRO A 195 -6.93 -16.63 -0.07
N PHE A 196 -7.19 -15.55 0.65
CA PHE A 196 -6.44 -14.29 0.52
C PHE A 196 -4.96 -14.39 0.91
N GLU A 197 -4.52 -15.49 1.49
CA GLU A 197 -3.11 -15.80 1.73
C GLU A 197 -2.31 -15.80 0.43
N ASP A 198 -2.93 -16.20 -0.68
CA ASP A 198 -2.33 -16.20 -2.02
C ASP A 198 -2.32 -14.81 -2.67
N SER A 199 -2.85 -13.80 -1.98
CA SER A 199 -3.09 -12.45 -2.48
C SER A 199 -3.97 -12.41 -3.75
N LEU A 200 -4.92 -11.50 -3.80
CA LEU A 200 -5.71 -11.21 -4.99
C LEU A 200 -5.30 -9.86 -5.55
N ALA A 201 -4.62 -9.85 -6.69
CA ALA A 201 -4.14 -8.64 -7.31
C ALA A 201 -4.98 -8.26 -8.53
N PHE A 202 -5.33 -6.99 -8.63
CA PHE A 202 -6.06 -6.40 -9.74
C PHE A 202 -5.30 -5.27 -10.40
N THR A 203 -5.51 -5.11 -11.70
CA THR A 203 -5.15 -3.91 -12.47
C THR A 203 -6.37 -3.46 -13.30
N ALA A 204 -6.32 -2.27 -13.92
CA ALA A 204 -7.45 -1.70 -14.67
C ALA A 204 -8.77 -1.81 -13.87
N MET A 205 -8.76 -1.33 -12.64
CA MET A 205 -9.84 -1.52 -11.67
C MET A 205 -10.50 -0.19 -11.29
N PRO A 206 -11.71 -0.22 -10.70
CA PRO A 206 -12.33 0.95 -10.08
C PRO A 206 -11.40 1.60 -9.05
N LYS A 207 -11.42 2.93 -8.98
CA LYS A 207 -10.45 3.73 -8.19
C LYS A 207 -10.95 4.04 -6.76
N ALA A 208 -12.01 3.38 -6.32
CA ALA A 208 -12.51 3.44 -4.95
C ALA A 208 -13.28 2.18 -4.57
N ALA A 209 -13.19 1.79 -3.30
CA ALA A 209 -13.89 0.64 -2.75
C ALA A 209 -14.36 0.89 -1.32
N THR A 210 -15.48 0.27 -0.96
CA THR A 210 -16.10 0.32 0.37
C THR A 210 -16.06 -1.07 1.00
N LEU A 211 -15.46 -1.18 2.19
CA LEU A 211 -15.51 -2.39 3.00
C LEU A 211 -16.81 -2.43 3.78
N LEU A 212 -17.57 -3.50 3.61
CA LEU A 212 -18.83 -3.77 4.28
C LEU A 212 -18.69 -4.95 5.23
N ASP A 213 -19.32 -4.88 6.40
CA ASP A 213 -19.42 -6.00 7.33
C ASP A 213 -20.50 -7.02 6.88
N GLU A 214 -20.69 -8.08 7.67
CA GLU A 214 -21.67 -9.15 7.41
C GLU A 214 -23.12 -8.68 7.41
N ALA A 215 -23.42 -7.55 8.01
CA ALA A 215 -24.75 -6.93 7.98
C ALA A 215 -24.91 -5.95 6.80
N GLY A 216 -23.88 -5.75 5.98
CA GLY A 216 -23.83 -4.78 4.90
C GLY A 216 -23.61 -3.34 5.37
N LYS A 217 -23.24 -3.13 6.65
CA LYS A 217 -22.89 -1.81 7.17
C LYS A 217 -21.49 -1.43 6.66
N THR A 218 -21.34 -0.19 6.22
CA THR A 218 -20.05 0.37 5.80
C THR A 218 -19.12 0.52 7.00
N ILE A 219 -17.91 -0.04 6.90
CA ILE A 219 -16.81 0.15 7.85
C ILE A 219 -15.96 1.34 7.44
N LEU A 220 -15.53 1.33 6.19
CA LEU A 220 -14.73 2.40 5.59
C LEU A 220 -14.91 2.45 4.07
N THR A 221 -14.56 3.59 3.49
CA THR A 221 -14.40 3.75 2.04
C THR A 221 -12.98 4.22 1.76
N MET A 222 -12.30 3.57 0.81
CA MET A 222 -10.95 3.93 0.38
C MET A 222 -10.96 4.42 -1.06
N GLU A 223 -10.38 5.59 -1.31
CA GLU A 223 -10.16 6.18 -2.63
C GLU A 223 -8.66 6.12 -2.96
N TYR A 224 -8.30 5.69 -4.17
CA TYR A 224 -6.91 5.45 -4.59
C TYR A 224 -6.70 5.73 -6.09
N ALA A 225 -7.20 6.86 -6.57
CA ALA A 225 -7.20 7.22 -7.99
C ALA A 225 -5.81 7.22 -8.64
N ASP A 226 -4.76 7.55 -7.86
CA ASP A 226 -3.38 7.66 -8.34
C ASP A 226 -2.64 6.31 -8.41
N PHE A 227 -3.32 5.19 -8.09
CA PHE A 227 -2.73 3.86 -8.07
C PHE A 227 -3.34 2.97 -9.15
N ASP A 228 -2.50 2.25 -9.89
CA ASP A 228 -2.93 1.40 -11.01
C ASP A 228 -3.32 0.00 -10.61
N ASN A 229 -2.87 -0.44 -9.44
CA ASN A 229 -3.12 -1.79 -8.94
C ASN A 229 -3.72 -1.77 -7.55
N LEU A 230 -4.54 -2.78 -7.25
CA LEU A 230 -5.06 -3.07 -5.93
C LEU A 230 -4.69 -4.50 -5.56
N VAL A 231 -4.07 -4.67 -4.41
CA VAL A 231 -3.79 -5.99 -3.86
C VAL A 231 -4.62 -6.18 -2.60
N LEU A 232 -5.24 -7.34 -2.49
CA LEU A 232 -6.05 -7.75 -1.35
C LEU A 232 -5.36 -8.95 -0.69
N TRP A 233 -5.14 -8.87 0.62
CA TRP A 233 -4.43 -9.92 1.35
C TRP A 233 -4.95 -10.08 2.78
N ARG A 234 -4.89 -11.32 3.27
CA ARG A 234 -5.21 -11.69 4.64
C ARG A 234 -4.52 -12.99 4.98
N MET A 235 -3.97 -13.14 6.18
CA MET A 235 -3.60 -14.46 6.69
C MET A 235 -4.85 -15.26 7.08
N ALA A 236 -4.78 -16.59 6.99
CA ALA A 236 -5.85 -17.47 7.43
C ALA A 236 -6.30 -17.13 8.85
N ASN A 237 -7.60 -16.97 9.04
CA ASN A 237 -8.24 -16.69 10.32
C ASN A 237 -7.75 -15.43 11.06
N ALA A 238 -6.98 -14.56 10.39
CA ALA A 238 -6.50 -13.33 11.01
C ALA A 238 -7.64 -12.30 11.15
N PRO A 239 -7.69 -11.51 12.24
CA PRO A 239 -8.70 -10.48 12.44
C PRO A 239 -8.35 -9.17 11.72
N PHE A 240 -7.85 -9.28 10.49
CA PHE A 240 -7.57 -8.13 9.61
C PHE A 240 -7.80 -8.47 8.15
N PHE A 241 -7.95 -7.42 7.33
CA PHE A 241 -7.99 -7.50 5.89
C PHE A 241 -7.22 -6.33 5.28
N CYS A 242 -6.27 -6.63 4.38
CA CYS A 242 -5.47 -5.61 3.70
C CYS A 242 -6.14 -5.17 2.41
N ILE A 243 -6.21 -3.86 2.22
CA ILE A 243 -6.65 -3.20 0.98
C ILE A 243 -5.49 -2.31 0.54
N GLU A 244 -4.74 -2.75 -0.47
CA GLU A 244 -3.40 -2.26 -0.76
C GLU A 244 -3.33 -1.58 -2.13
N PRO A 245 -3.42 -0.26 -2.22
CA PRO A 245 -3.18 0.46 -3.46
C PRO A 245 -1.69 0.50 -3.80
N TRP A 246 -1.31 0.01 -5.00
CA TRP A 246 0.06 -0.04 -5.48
C TRP A 246 0.20 0.62 -6.85
N CYS A 247 1.27 1.40 -7.06
CA CYS A 247 1.62 1.92 -8.39
C CYS A 247 2.21 0.83 -9.28
N SER A 248 2.96 -0.12 -8.71
CA SER A 248 3.62 -1.20 -9.46
C SER A 248 3.26 -2.57 -8.90
N LEU A 249 3.65 -3.62 -9.59
CA LEU A 249 3.49 -5.02 -9.21
C LEU A 249 4.86 -5.66 -8.91
N PRO A 250 4.92 -6.84 -8.27
CA PRO A 250 6.14 -7.61 -8.09
C PRO A 250 6.85 -7.92 -9.41
N SER A 251 8.11 -8.39 -9.35
CA SER A 251 8.80 -8.85 -10.53
C SER A 251 8.11 -10.05 -11.17
N ARG A 252 8.37 -10.27 -12.46
CA ARG A 252 7.94 -11.46 -13.16
C ARG A 252 8.69 -12.68 -12.64
N LYS A 253 7.99 -13.82 -12.56
CA LYS A 253 8.58 -15.07 -12.05
C LYS A 253 9.80 -15.47 -12.87
N GLY A 254 10.93 -15.68 -12.20
CA GLY A 254 12.17 -16.15 -12.80
C GLY A 254 12.95 -15.11 -13.61
N ILE A 255 12.54 -13.84 -13.56
CA ILE A 255 13.23 -12.75 -14.27
C ILE A 255 13.82 -11.79 -13.25
N VAL A 256 15.15 -11.62 -13.26
CA VAL A 256 15.80 -10.50 -12.59
C VAL A 256 15.56 -9.26 -13.44
N GLU A 257 14.75 -8.36 -12.93
CA GLU A 257 14.25 -7.22 -13.69
C GLU A 257 15.33 -6.12 -13.84
N GLU A 258 15.43 -5.58 -15.02
CA GLU A 258 16.11 -4.31 -15.28
C GLU A 258 15.13 -3.16 -15.01
N LEU A 259 15.43 -2.27 -14.06
CA LEU A 259 14.51 -1.21 -13.60
C LEU A 259 13.99 -0.35 -14.75
N SER A 260 14.83 0.00 -15.72
CA SER A 260 14.45 0.87 -16.83
C SER A 260 13.47 0.22 -17.82
N THR A 261 13.31 -1.10 -17.77
CA THR A 261 12.44 -1.84 -18.70
C THR A 261 11.38 -2.68 -17.99
N GLN A 262 11.39 -2.73 -16.66
CA GLN A 262 10.36 -3.44 -15.91
C GLN A 262 9.00 -2.77 -16.10
N PRO A 263 7.97 -3.51 -16.57
CA PRO A 263 6.64 -2.95 -16.74
C PRO A 263 6.02 -2.48 -15.44
N GLY A 264 5.34 -1.33 -15.47
CA GLY A 264 4.53 -0.82 -14.36
C GLY A 264 5.29 -0.08 -13.27
N LEU A 265 6.62 0.03 -13.33
CA LEU A 265 7.33 0.97 -12.47
C LEU A 265 7.02 2.42 -12.87
N VAL A 266 7.00 3.31 -11.89
CA VAL A 266 6.95 4.75 -12.13
C VAL A 266 8.29 5.18 -12.73
N ALA A 267 8.26 5.83 -13.89
CA ALA A 267 9.43 6.46 -14.51
C ALA A 267 9.35 7.96 -14.25
N LEU A 268 10.26 8.48 -13.43
CA LEU A 268 10.29 9.87 -13.01
C LEU A 268 11.59 10.52 -13.53
N GLU A 269 11.48 11.44 -14.46
CA GLU A 269 12.57 12.36 -14.82
C GLU A 269 12.91 13.26 -13.63
N GLU A 270 13.86 14.18 -13.77
CA GLU A 270 14.09 15.19 -12.72
C GLU A 270 12.79 15.91 -12.36
N GLY A 271 12.47 15.99 -11.05
CA GLY A 271 11.24 16.60 -10.56
C GLY A 271 10.48 15.76 -9.56
N ASP A 272 9.17 15.92 -9.53
CA ASP A 272 8.30 15.41 -8.49
C ASP A 272 7.22 14.45 -9.02
N PHE A 273 6.98 13.38 -8.27
CA PHE A 273 5.83 12.48 -8.41
C PHE A 273 4.98 12.50 -7.13
N LYS A 274 3.66 12.46 -7.26
CA LYS A 274 2.73 12.42 -6.14
C LYS A 274 1.68 11.34 -6.36
N ALA A 275 1.36 10.61 -5.28
CA ALA A 275 0.24 9.68 -5.25
C ALA A 275 -0.49 9.79 -3.91
N THR A 276 -1.81 9.75 -3.94
CA THR A 276 -2.66 9.98 -2.77
C THR A 276 -3.70 8.87 -2.65
N PHE A 277 -3.87 8.34 -1.46
CA PHE A 277 -5.07 7.61 -1.10
C PHE A 277 -5.75 8.25 0.09
N LYS A 278 -7.06 8.03 0.20
CA LYS A 278 -7.89 8.54 1.30
C LYS A 278 -8.68 7.40 1.90
N VAL A 279 -8.83 7.41 3.21
CA VAL A 279 -9.70 6.46 3.91
C VAL A 279 -10.70 7.24 4.74
N LYS A 280 -11.99 7.10 4.40
CA LYS A 280 -13.10 7.66 5.13
C LYS A 280 -13.69 6.58 6.04
N PHE A 281 -13.68 6.83 7.34
CA PHE A 281 -14.23 5.92 8.35
C PHE A 281 -15.68 6.26 8.65
N MET A 282 -16.49 5.23 8.93
CA MET A 282 -17.92 5.41 9.21
C MET A 282 -18.19 5.15 10.69
N GLU A 283 -19.03 6.00 11.29
CA GLU A 283 -19.51 5.89 12.65
C GLU A 283 -20.45 4.69 12.85
#